data_ca0fb432f5570175bb2a557810ee4023
#
_entry.id   ca0fb432f5570175bb2a557810ee4023
#
_cell.length_a   1.000
_cell.length_b   1.000
_cell.length_c   1.000
_cell.angle_alpha   90.00
_cell.angle_beta   90.00
_cell.angle_gamma   90.00
#
_symmetry.space_group_name_H-M   'P 1'
#
loop_
_entity.id
_entity.type
_entity.pdbx_description
1 polymer ?
#
loop_
_entity_poly.entity_id
_entity_poly.type
_entity_poly.pdbx_seq_one_letter_code
_entity_poly.pdbx_strand_id
1 'polypeptide(L)'
;MKVLAGVLSSLLLRFLLTSIPGALGTNPGLVVRITDKGLEYVAKEGLVALQKKLLSITLPDFAGDFKIKPIGRGHYDFHSLSVHSCELRGSALTPLPSQGLSLTISDSFIRVQGEWKARKAFVKLQGSFDVQVKGITISVNLVLGREPSGRPTVAASSCSSHIQDVEVDISGDLGWLMNLFHNQIESKFCRVLESKICEMLQKSVTSDLQPYLQTLPVTTQIDSFAGIDYSLVEAPRVTAQMLDVMFKGEIFNRDHYSPVTFLAPVMSLPEEHNRMVYFAISDYVFNTASLVYHETGYLNFTITDDMVPPGSNIRLTTKSFRPLVPKLARLYPNMNLELQGTMASAPFLNFSPGNLSLAPLMEIEAFVLLPSSSREPVFQLSVATNISATLTFNTSKITGFLKPGKVRVELKESKVGVFNVELLEALLNYGILHTLYPKVNEKLADGFPLPLLKDTRLYDPVLEIHKVSGFRWTFEDLGRGVG
;
A
#
# COMPACT_ATOMS: atom_id res chain seq x y z
N MET A 1 -55.86 -22.50 -12.44
CA MET A 1 -55.36 -21.92 -11.16
C MET A 1 -54.22 -22.70 -10.50
N LYS A 2 -54.06 -24.02 -10.61
CA LYS A 2 -52.95 -24.75 -10.00
C LYS A 2 -51.58 -24.63 -10.72
N VAL A 3 -51.55 -24.31 -11.99
CA VAL A 3 -50.30 -24.14 -12.76
C VAL A 3 -49.65 -22.78 -12.54
N LEU A 4 -50.43 -21.73 -12.28
CA LEU A 4 -49.88 -20.38 -11.97
C LEU A 4 -49.25 -20.31 -10.59
N ALA A 5 -49.74 -21.07 -9.61
CA ALA A 5 -49.19 -21.13 -8.26
C ALA A 5 -47.82 -21.81 -8.23
N GLY A 6 -47.59 -22.82 -9.10
CA GLY A 6 -46.30 -23.52 -9.18
C GLY A 6 -45.20 -22.68 -9.83
N VAL A 7 -45.53 -21.84 -10.80
CA VAL A 7 -44.55 -20.94 -11.48
C VAL A 7 -44.18 -19.76 -10.58
N LEU A 8 -45.13 -19.19 -9.83
CA LEU A 8 -44.83 -18.13 -8.87
C LEU A 8 -43.97 -18.64 -7.69
N SER A 9 -44.23 -19.89 -7.20
CA SER A 9 -43.41 -20.47 -6.15
C SER A 9 -41.97 -20.76 -6.59
N SER A 10 -41.77 -21.20 -7.84
CA SER A 10 -40.40 -21.46 -8.37
C SER A 10 -39.65 -20.16 -8.69
N LEU A 11 -40.35 -19.09 -9.08
CA LEU A 11 -39.76 -17.77 -9.28
C LEU A 11 -39.40 -17.08 -7.95
N LEU A 12 -40.25 -17.17 -6.93
CA LEU A 12 -39.95 -16.68 -5.57
C LEU A 12 -38.79 -17.47 -4.92
N LEU A 13 -38.71 -18.78 -5.12
CA LEU A 13 -37.59 -19.60 -4.62
C LEU A 13 -36.27 -19.27 -5.34
N ARG A 14 -36.33 -18.95 -6.64
CA ARG A 14 -35.13 -18.46 -7.39
C ARG A 14 -34.73 -17.04 -7.00
N PHE A 15 -35.68 -16.17 -6.64
CA PHE A 15 -35.35 -14.82 -6.11
C PHE A 15 -34.79 -14.86 -4.67
N LEU A 16 -35.20 -15.84 -3.84
CA LEU A 16 -34.63 -16.06 -2.49
C LEU A 16 -33.27 -16.75 -2.52
N LEU A 17 -32.92 -17.47 -3.62
CA LEU A 17 -31.59 -18.08 -3.81
C LEU A 17 -30.60 -17.14 -4.52
N THR A 18 -31.02 -15.96 -4.99
CA THR A 18 -30.15 -14.91 -5.53
C THR A 18 -29.96 -13.73 -4.59
N SER A 19 -30.45 -13.78 -3.36
CA SER A 19 -29.84 -13.01 -2.29
C SER A 19 -28.49 -13.65 -1.99
N ILE A 20 -27.51 -13.33 -2.83
CA ILE A 20 -26.10 -13.40 -2.47
C ILE A 20 -26.04 -12.72 -1.11
N PRO A 21 -25.64 -13.41 0.00
CA PRO A 21 -25.31 -12.69 1.20
C PRO A 21 -24.31 -11.64 0.76
N GLY A 22 -24.64 -10.37 0.96
CA GLY A 22 -23.71 -9.28 0.70
C GLY A 22 -22.42 -9.73 1.32
N ALA A 23 -21.34 -9.77 0.55
CA ALA A 23 -20.05 -10.23 1.02
C ALA A 23 -19.84 -9.58 2.37
N LEU A 24 -19.80 -10.37 3.43
CA LEU A 24 -19.41 -9.92 4.76
C LEU A 24 -18.10 -9.18 4.52
N GLY A 25 -18.10 -7.86 4.69
CA GLY A 25 -16.95 -7.04 4.37
C GLY A 25 -15.75 -7.65 5.07
N THR A 26 -14.75 -8.07 4.31
CA THR A 26 -13.52 -8.61 4.88
C THR A 26 -12.84 -7.48 5.62
N ASN A 27 -12.55 -7.65 6.91
CA ASN A 27 -11.76 -6.67 7.65
C ASN A 27 -10.40 -6.51 6.97
N PRO A 28 -9.82 -5.30 6.95
CA PRO A 28 -8.48 -5.08 6.41
C PRO A 28 -7.41 -5.74 7.29
N GLY A 29 -6.39 -6.34 6.69
CA GLY A 29 -5.18 -6.77 7.39
C GLY A 29 -4.19 -5.62 7.60
N LEU A 30 -4.29 -4.58 6.75
CA LEU A 30 -3.46 -3.37 6.80
C LEU A 30 -4.32 -2.13 6.59
N VAL A 31 -4.14 -1.11 7.41
CA VAL A 31 -4.77 0.21 7.25
C VAL A 31 -3.69 1.29 7.20
N VAL A 32 -3.78 2.16 6.20
CA VAL A 32 -2.94 3.34 6.08
C VAL A 32 -3.81 4.57 6.34
N ARG A 33 -3.49 5.32 7.37
CA ARG A 33 -4.14 6.58 7.74
C ARG A 33 -3.26 7.75 7.36
N ILE A 34 -3.76 8.66 6.56
CA ILE A 34 -3.12 9.93 6.20
C ILE A 34 -3.83 11.03 6.97
N THR A 35 -3.07 11.80 7.74
CA THR A 35 -3.58 12.90 8.56
C THR A 35 -3.64 14.20 7.76
N ASP A 36 -4.17 15.26 8.38
CA ASP A 36 -4.13 16.64 7.88
C ASP A 36 -2.70 17.09 7.50
N LYS A 37 -1.69 16.78 8.32
CA LYS A 37 -0.26 17.04 7.99
C LYS A 37 0.20 16.31 6.73
N GLY A 38 -0.19 15.05 6.58
CA GLY A 38 0.10 14.28 5.37
C GLY A 38 -0.61 14.83 4.14
N LEU A 39 -1.87 15.24 4.27
CA LEU A 39 -2.63 15.88 3.20
C LEU A 39 -2.05 17.25 2.81
N GLU A 40 -1.60 18.05 3.79
CA GLU A 40 -0.90 19.31 3.53
C GLU A 40 0.39 19.11 2.72
N TYR A 41 1.18 18.09 3.07
CA TYR A 41 2.39 17.74 2.31
C TYR A 41 2.03 17.34 0.86
N VAL A 42 1.03 16.49 0.67
CA VAL A 42 0.56 16.07 -0.66
C VAL A 42 0.05 17.27 -1.47
N ALA A 43 -0.64 18.23 -0.83
CA ALA A 43 -1.11 19.46 -1.48
C ALA A 43 0.07 20.31 -2.00
N LYS A 44 1.12 20.49 -1.20
CA LYS A 44 2.32 21.24 -1.58
C LYS A 44 3.04 20.59 -2.76
N GLU A 45 3.25 19.28 -2.73
CA GLU A 45 3.89 18.55 -3.82
C GLU A 45 3.04 18.58 -5.11
N GLY A 46 1.73 18.43 -4.98
CA GLY A 46 0.79 18.54 -6.07
C GLY A 46 0.78 19.93 -6.71
N LEU A 47 0.93 20.99 -5.92
CA LEU A 47 1.01 22.37 -6.39
C LEU A 47 2.18 22.59 -7.37
N VAL A 48 3.36 22.05 -7.04
CA VAL A 48 4.56 22.15 -7.89
C VAL A 48 4.33 21.46 -9.24
N ALA A 49 3.73 20.29 -9.23
CA ALA A 49 3.40 19.55 -10.46
C ALA A 49 2.37 20.30 -11.31
N LEU A 50 1.35 20.87 -10.67
CA LEU A 50 0.30 21.62 -11.33
C LEU A 50 0.84 22.92 -11.97
N GLN A 51 1.71 23.65 -11.27
CA GLN A 51 2.33 24.86 -11.78
C GLN A 51 3.10 24.60 -13.08
N LYS A 52 3.86 23.51 -13.15
CA LYS A 52 4.55 23.11 -14.38
C LYS A 52 3.59 22.83 -15.53
N LYS A 53 2.43 22.23 -15.24
CA LYS A 53 1.39 21.97 -16.24
C LYS A 53 0.73 23.23 -16.74
N LEU A 54 0.40 24.16 -15.84
CA LEU A 54 -0.20 25.44 -16.21
C LEU A 54 0.71 26.27 -17.14
N LEU A 55 2.01 26.23 -16.95
CA LEU A 55 2.97 26.86 -17.84
C LEU A 55 2.97 26.30 -19.28
N SER A 56 2.48 25.09 -19.46
CA SER A 56 2.46 24.39 -20.76
C SER A 56 1.08 24.33 -21.41
N ILE A 57 0.04 24.93 -20.80
CA ILE A 57 -1.29 24.90 -21.40
C ILE A 57 -1.37 25.79 -22.63
N THR A 58 -2.07 25.29 -23.64
CA THR A 58 -2.46 26.07 -24.80
C THR A 58 -3.82 26.72 -24.55
N LEU A 59 -3.86 28.02 -24.55
CA LEU A 59 -5.09 28.78 -24.45
C LEU A 59 -5.72 28.93 -25.84
N PRO A 60 -7.04 28.79 -25.97
CA PRO A 60 -7.72 28.95 -27.26
C PRO A 60 -7.73 30.42 -27.69
N ASP A 61 -7.57 30.65 -28.99
CA ASP A 61 -7.83 31.93 -29.59
C ASP A 61 -9.28 32.34 -29.36
N PHE A 62 -9.54 33.62 -29.25
CA PHE A 62 -10.90 34.14 -29.15
C PHE A 62 -11.10 35.42 -29.91
N ALA A 63 -12.29 35.61 -30.45
CA ALA A 63 -12.65 36.74 -31.25
C ALA A 63 -13.98 37.36 -30.79
N GLY A 64 -14.26 38.57 -31.23
CA GLY A 64 -15.52 39.24 -30.96
C GLY A 64 -15.72 40.48 -31.79
N ASP A 65 -16.92 41.03 -31.70
CA ASP A 65 -17.30 42.25 -32.39
C ASP A 65 -17.37 43.43 -31.43
N PHE A 66 -17.08 44.60 -31.90
CA PHE A 66 -17.19 45.82 -31.14
C PHE A 66 -18.02 46.86 -31.88
N LYS A 67 -18.66 47.74 -31.10
CA LYS A 67 -19.42 48.90 -31.64
C LYS A 67 -19.10 50.12 -30.82
N ILE A 68 -18.38 51.10 -31.43
CA ILE A 68 -18.03 52.35 -30.78
C ILE A 68 -18.59 53.51 -31.56
N LYS A 69 -19.25 54.46 -30.89
CA LYS A 69 -19.69 55.72 -31.48
C LYS A 69 -18.57 56.75 -31.32
N PRO A 70 -18.14 57.51 -32.38
CA PRO A 70 -18.67 57.49 -33.76
C PRO A 70 -17.98 56.44 -34.68
N ILE A 71 -17.07 55.59 -34.18
CA ILE A 71 -16.22 54.73 -34.97
C ILE A 71 -16.94 53.63 -35.75
N GLY A 72 -18.12 53.14 -35.23
CA GLY A 72 -18.95 52.10 -35.87
C GLY A 72 -18.63 50.71 -35.38
N ARG A 73 -18.98 49.65 -36.16
CA ARG A 73 -18.76 48.24 -35.85
C ARG A 73 -17.41 47.79 -36.42
N GLY A 74 -16.71 46.92 -35.69
CA GLY A 74 -15.50 46.23 -36.11
C GLY A 74 -15.40 44.88 -35.45
N HIS A 75 -14.36 44.14 -35.84
CA HIS A 75 -14.05 42.79 -35.31
C HIS A 75 -12.67 42.78 -34.71
N TYR A 76 -12.48 42.05 -33.60
CA TYR A 76 -11.19 41.79 -32.97
C TYR A 76 -10.94 40.31 -32.85
N ASP A 77 -9.68 39.92 -32.86
CA ASP A 77 -9.18 38.57 -32.75
C ASP A 77 -7.94 38.59 -31.86
N PHE A 78 -7.94 37.76 -30.81
CA PHE A 78 -6.79 37.48 -29.93
C PHE A 78 -6.31 36.08 -30.22
N HIS A 79 -5.04 35.95 -30.58
CA HIS A 79 -4.45 34.69 -31.01
C HIS A 79 -3.02 34.49 -30.46
N SER A 80 -2.46 33.28 -30.62
CA SER A 80 -1.14 32.90 -30.15
C SER A 80 -0.99 33.06 -28.63
N LEU A 81 -2.04 32.75 -27.87
CA LEU A 81 -2.05 32.90 -26.43
C LEU A 81 -1.16 31.87 -25.75
N SER A 82 -0.22 32.33 -24.93
CA SER A 82 0.69 31.48 -24.16
C SER A 82 0.82 31.96 -22.73
N VAL A 83 0.92 31.02 -21.77
CA VAL A 83 1.22 31.33 -20.38
C VAL A 83 2.71 31.62 -20.26
N HIS A 84 3.05 32.87 -19.97
CA HIS A 84 4.44 33.32 -19.82
C HIS A 84 5.00 33.00 -18.43
N SER A 85 4.21 33.21 -17.38
CA SER A 85 4.55 32.86 -16.01
C SER A 85 3.29 32.46 -15.23
N CYS A 86 3.50 31.59 -14.25
CA CYS A 86 2.46 31.11 -13.35
C CYS A 86 3.07 30.91 -11.96
N GLU A 87 2.46 31.51 -10.96
CA GLU A 87 2.83 31.36 -9.57
C GLU A 87 1.59 30.90 -8.80
N LEU A 88 1.57 29.63 -8.41
CA LEU A 88 0.55 29.10 -7.55
C LEU A 88 0.99 29.26 -6.09
N ARG A 89 0.11 29.83 -5.26
CA ARG A 89 0.36 30.06 -3.85
C ARG A 89 -0.56 29.17 -3.01
N GLY A 90 -0.90 29.46 -1.87
CA GLY A 90 -1.75 28.74 -0.94
C GLY A 90 -2.46 27.49 -1.48
N SER A 91 -2.03 26.29 -1.06
CA SER A 91 -2.72 25.05 -1.39
C SER A 91 -3.19 24.35 -0.12
N ALA A 92 -4.41 23.81 -0.16
CA ALA A 92 -4.97 22.98 0.89
C ALA A 92 -5.69 21.79 0.28
N LEU A 93 -5.43 20.60 0.82
CA LEU A 93 -6.16 19.39 0.49
C LEU A 93 -6.96 18.99 1.74
N THR A 94 -8.25 19.31 1.73
CA THR A 94 -9.13 19.13 2.90
C THR A 94 -10.04 17.92 2.73
N PRO A 95 -10.21 17.10 3.77
CA PRO A 95 -11.19 16.02 3.75
C PRO A 95 -12.63 16.54 3.63
N LEU A 96 -13.41 15.90 2.77
CA LEU A 96 -14.88 16.05 2.68
C LEU A 96 -15.51 14.72 3.14
N PRO A 97 -16.02 14.64 4.38
CA PRO A 97 -16.53 13.39 4.94
C PRO A 97 -17.54 12.71 4.00
N SER A 98 -17.30 11.42 3.74
CA SER A 98 -18.11 10.58 2.86
C SER A 98 -18.19 11.01 1.38
N GLN A 99 -17.50 12.08 0.98
CA GLN A 99 -17.51 12.60 -0.40
C GLN A 99 -16.15 12.52 -1.09
N GLY A 100 -15.04 12.59 -0.34
CA GLY A 100 -13.69 12.55 -0.86
C GLY A 100 -12.81 13.69 -0.34
N LEU A 101 -12.04 14.33 -1.20
CA LEU A 101 -11.12 15.40 -0.86
C LEU A 101 -11.42 16.66 -1.66
N SER A 102 -11.23 17.84 -1.08
CA SER A 102 -11.27 19.13 -1.78
C SER A 102 -9.88 19.73 -1.87
N LEU A 103 -9.36 19.88 -3.09
CA LEU A 103 -8.15 20.65 -3.35
C LEU A 103 -8.55 22.12 -3.59
N THR A 104 -8.06 23.02 -2.74
CA THR A 104 -8.22 24.47 -2.91
C THR A 104 -6.86 25.11 -3.12
N ILE A 105 -6.74 25.95 -4.13
CA ILE A 105 -5.56 26.77 -4.44
C ILE A 105 -6.02 28.21 -4.42
N SER A 106 -5.34 29.08 -3.70
CA SER A 106 -5.74 30.47 -3.50
C SER A 106 -4.60 31.45 -3.81
N ASP A 107 -4.97 32.71 -4.00
CA ASP A 107 -4.05 33.85 -4.20
C ASP A 107 -2.95 33.58 -5.27
N SER A 108 -3.36 32.99 -6.38
CA SER A 108 -2.45 32.61 -7.46
C SER A 108 -2.42 33.68 -8.56
N PHE A 109 -1.32 33.66 -9.29
CA PHE A 109 -1.01 34.62 -10.36
C PHE A 109 -0.65 33.90 -11.66
N ILE A 110 -1.21 34.39 -12.78
CA ILE A 110 -0.87 33.91 -14.11
C ILE A 110 -0.63 35.12 -15.03
N ARG A 111 0.43 35.07 -15.84
CA ARG A 111 0.71 36.05 -16.87
C ARG A 111 0.59 35.37 -18.23
N VAL A 112 -0.25 35.95 -19.10
CA VAL A 112 -0.51 35.46 -20.45
C VAL A 112 -0.07 36.50 -21.47
N GLN A 113 0.60 36.06 -22.50
CA GLN A 113 1.01 36.91 -23.62
C GLN A 113 0.43 36.37 -24.93
N GLY A 114 0.27 37.27 -25.91
CA GLY A 114 -0.21 36.89 -27.23
C GLY A 114 -0.26 38.07 -28.19
N GLU A 115 -0.91 37.84 -29.31
CA GLU A 115 -1.08 38.80 -30.36
C GLU A 115 -2.58 39.11 -30.58
N TRP A 116 -2.85 40.33 -31.02
CA TRP A 116 -4.17 40.74 -31.37
C TRP A 116 -4.25 41.34 -32.75
N LYS A 117 -5.39 41.22 -33.43
CA LYS A 117 -5.76 41.86 -34.68
C LYS A 117 -7.15 42.49 -34.54
N ALA A 118 -7.33 43.67 -35.11
CA ALA A 118 -8.62 44.27 -35.22
C ALA A 118 -8.85 44.76 -36.67
N ARG A 119 -10.10 44.66 -37.14
CA ARG A 119 -10.51 45.05 -38.49
C ARG A 119 -11.76 45.91 -38.44
N LYS A 120 -11.69 46.98 -39.20
CA LYS A 120 -12.86 47.83 -39.46
C LYS A 120 -12.78 48.38 -40.86
N ALA A 121 -13.73 48.00 -41.74
CA ALA A 121 -13.74 48.40 -43.17
C ALA A 121 -12.36 48.12 -43.82
N PHE A 122 -11.63 49.15 -44.18
CA PHE A 122 -10.31 49.05 -44.82
C PHE A 122 -9.16 49.17 -43.82
N VAL A 123 -9.42 49.44 -42.53
CA VAL A 123 -8.40 49.58 -41.49
C VAL A 123 -8.10 48.25 -40.86
N LYS A 124 -6.86 47.85 -40.88
CA LYS A 124 -6.36 46.66 -40.15
C LYS A 124 -5.36 47.14 -39.12
N LEU A 125 -5.54 46.72 -37.88
CA LEU A 125 -4.66 47.01 -36.72
C LEU A 125 -4.15 45.71 -36.15
N GLN A 126 -2.94 45.72 -35.62
CA GLN A 126 -2.35 44.57 -34.94
C GLN A 126 -1.37 45.01 -33.86
N GLY A 127 -1.07 44.12 -32.96
CA GLY A 127 -0.14 44.37 -31.88
C GLY A 127 0.01 43.16 -30.99
N SER A 128 0.68 43.36 -29.88
CA SER A 128 0.80 42.34 -28.81
C SER A 128 0.03 42.79 -27.57
N PHE A 129 -0.26 41.82 -26.70
CA PHE A 129 -0.86 42.09 -25.42
C PHE A 129 -0.18 41.29 -24.33
N ASP A 130 -0.26 41.80 -23.11
CA ASP A 130 0.18 41.18 -21.88
C ASP A 130 -0.98 41.24 -20.87
N VAL A 131 -1.37 40.11 -20.34
CA VAL A 131 -2.46 40.00 -19.36
C VAL A 131 -1.93 39.46 -18.06
N GLN A 132 -2.08 40.20 -17.00
CA GLN A 132 -1.78 39.79 -15.64
C GLN A 132 -3.08 39.44 -14.93
N VAL A 133 -3.17 38.22 -14.46
CA VAL A 133 -4.33 37.68 -13.75
C VAL A 133 -3.95 37.43 -12.31
N LYS A 134 -4.64 38.07 -11.39
CA LYS A 134 -4.33 38.08 -9.96
C LYS A 134 -5.51 37.54 -9.13
N GLY A 135 -5.20 37.02 -7.93
CA GLY A 135 -6.21 36.52 -7.00
C GLY A 135 -6.99 35.32 -7.55
N ILE A 136 -6.31 34.43 -8.30
CA ILE A 136 -6.94 33.22 -8.83
C ILE A 136 -7.19 32.26 -7.67
N THR A 137 -8.45 31.86 -7.50
CA THR A 137 -8.86 30.77 -6.59
C THR A 137 -9.42 29.61 -7.38
N ILE A 138 -8.90 28.42 -7.13
CA ILE A 138 -9.32 27.19 -7.78
C ILE A 138 -9.78 26.20 -6.72
N SER A 139 -10.92 25.54 -6.94
CA SER A 139 -11.43 24.48 -6.07
C SER A 139 -11.81 23.24 -6.91
N VAL A 140 -11.28 22.09 -6.54
CA VAL A 140 -11.57 20.80 -7.21
C VAL A 140 -11.93 19.76 -6.16
N ASN A 141 -13.11 19.17 -6.30
CA ASN A 141 -13.53 18.05 -5.46
C ASN A 141 -13.17 16.72 -6.13
N LEU A 142 -12.46 15.89 -5.37
CA LEU A 142 -11.96 14.58 -5.78
C LEU A 142 -12.75 13.48 -5.05
N VAL A 143 -13.38 12.61 -5.81
CA VAL A 143 -14.04 11.40 -5.30
C VAL A 143 -13.07 10.24 -5.36
N LEU A 144 -12.85 9.58 -4.22
CA LEU A 144 -12.01 8.41 -4.10
C LEU A 144 -12.86 7.14 -4.13
N GLY A 145 -12.39 6.12 -4.81
CA GLY A 145 -13.09 4.85 -4.95
C GLY A 145 -12.15 3.67 -5.12
N ARG A 146 -12.73 2.53 -5.49
CA ARG A 146 -11.98 1.34 -5.88
C ARG A 146 -12.63 0.64 -7.07
N GLU A 147 -11.83 0.00 -7.89
CA GLU A 147 -12.28 -0.96 -8.90
C GLU A 147 -12.65 -2.31 -8.28
N PRO A 148 -13.39 -3.18 -8.98
CA PRO A 148 -13.62 -4.57 -8.55
C PRO A 148 -12.31 -5.35 -8.32
N SER A 149 -11.25 -5.00 -9.02
CA SER A 149 -9.89 -5.54 -8.84
C SER A 149 -9.22 -5.14 -7.53
N GLY A 150 -9.81 -4.22 -6.76
CA GLY A 150 -9.22 -3.62 -5.56
C GLY A 150 -8.24 -2.48 -5.83
N ARG A 151 -8.10 -2.01 -7.09
CA ARG A 151 -7.28 -0.84 -7.42
C ARG A 151 -7.95 0.44 -6.97
N PRO A 152 -7.20 1.44 -6.45
CA PRO A 152 -7.75 2.73 -6.11
C PRO A 152 -8.18 3.50 -7.36
N THR A 153 -9.24 4.28 -7.24
CA THR A 153 -9.70 5.21 -8.26
C THR A 153 -9.86 6.61 -7.72
N VAL A 154 -9.70 7.60 -8.61
CA VAL A 154 -9.97 9.00 -8.31
C VAL A 154 -10.64 9.66 -9.51
N ALA A 155 -11.63 10.49 -9.24
CA ALA A 155 -12.31 11.29 -10.26
C ALA A 155 -12.57 12.71 -9.74
N ALA A 156 -12.53 13.71 -10.63
CA ALA A 156 -12.97 15.05 -10.31
C ALA A 156 -14.49 15.11 -10.43
N SER A 157 -15.20 15.42 -9.33
CA SER A 157 -16.66 15.53 -9.31
C SER A 157 -17.13 16.95 -9.62
N SER A 158 -16.35 17.97 -9.23
CA SER A 158 -16.61 19.36 -9.52
C SER A 158 -15.31 20.14 -9.63
N CYS A 159 -15.33 21.20 -10.41
CA CYS A 159 -14.25 22.18 -10.48
C CYS A 159 -14.86 23.57 -10.61
N SER A 160 -14.32 24.51 -9.84
CA SER A 160 -14.59 25.94 -9.99
C SER A 160 -13.30 26.71 -9.98
N SER A 161 -13.21 27.73 -10.81
CA SER A 161 -12.11 28.68 -10.82
C SER A 161 -12.73 30.08 -10.78
N HIS A 162 -12.15 30.95 -9.97
CA HIS A 162 -12.58 32.34 -9.83
C HIS A 162 -11.36 33.25 -9.92
N ILE A 163 -11.48 34.30 -10.70
CA ILE A 163 -10.46 35.32 -10.94
C ILE A 163 -10.94 36.62 -10.34
N GLN A 164 -10.13 37.20 -9.45
CA GLN A 164 -10.47 38.43 -8.75
C GLN A 164 -10.17 39.68 -9.60
N ASP A 165 -8.99 39.72 -10.25
CA ASP A 165 -8.53 40.88 -10.97
C ASP A 165 -7.76 40.51 -12.24
N VAL A 166 -7.96 41.29 -13.28
CA VAL A 166 -7.29 41.13 -14.58
C VAL A 166 -6.81 42.46 -15.09
N GLU A 167 -5.53 42.62 -15.25
CA GLU A 167 -4.90 43.77 -15.87
C GLU A 167 -4.44 43.43 -17.30
N VAL A 168 -4.95 44.17 -18.27
CA VAL A 168 -4.61 43.96 -19.70
C VAL A 168 -3.80 45.14 -20.19
N ASP A 169 -2.59 44.88 -20.62
CA ASP A 169 -1.71 45.85 -21.30
C ASP A 169 -1.64 45.52 -22.82
N ILE A 170 -2.05 46.46 -23.62
CA ILE A 170 -2.15 46.30 -25.08
C ILE A 170 -1.22 47.30 -25.78
N SER A 171 -0.31 46.75 -26.56
CA SER A 171 0.67 47.52 -27.34
C SER A 171 0.44 47.34 -28.85
N GLY A 172 0.93 48.26 -29.63
CA GLY A 172 0.84 48.26 -31.10
C GLY A 172 0.04 49.41 -31.66
N ASP A 173 -0.40 49.29 -32.92
CA ASP A 173 -1.08 50.32 -33.66
C ASP A 173 -2.38 50.74 -33.00
N LEU A 174 -2.48 52.00 -32.55
CA LEU A 174 -3.66 52.52 -31.88
C LEU A 174 -4.13 51.72 -30.65
N GLY A 175 -3.18 51.26 -29.82
CA GLY A 175 -3.48 50.55 -28.55
C GLY A 175 -4.49 51.30 -27.64
N TRP A 176 -4.51 52.62 -27.69
CA TRP A 176 -5.49 53.47 -27.01
C TRP A 176 -6.94 53.13 -27.39
N LEU A 177 -7.19 52.70 -28.64
CA LEU A 177 -8.51 52.32 -29.09
C LEU A 177 -9.01 51.03 -28.42
N MET A 178 -8.08 50.12 -28.11
CA MET A 178 -8.39 48.86 -27.45
C MET A 178 -8.76 49.06 -25.97
N ASN A 179 -8.24 50.11 -25.35
CA ASN A 179 -8.61 50.47 -23.96
C ASN A 179 -10.11 50.86 -23.83
N LEU A 180 -10.78 51.20 -24.92
CA LEU A 180 -12.23 51.44 -24.95
C LEU A 180 -13.06 50.13 -24.80
N PHE A 181 -12.43 48.96 -24.99
CA PHE A 181 -13.07 47.65 -24.86
C PHE A 181 -12.55 46.85 -23.67
N HIS A 182 -11.73 47.45 -22.84
CA HIS A 182 -11.04 46.85 -21.73
C HIS A 182 -11.94 45.86 -20.95
N ASN A 183 -13.07 46.34 -20.43
CA ASN A 183 -14.01 45.51 -19.66
C ASN A 183 -14.59 44.32 -20.45
N GLN A 184 -14.80 44.43 -21.76
CA GLN A 184 -15.30 43.30 -22.57
C GLN A 184 -14.23 42.24 -22.80
N ILE A 185 -13.01 42.68 -23.03
CA ILE A 185 -11.84 41.80 -23.22
C ILE A 185 -11.55 41.08 -21.93
N GLU A 186 -11.45 41.79 -20.82
CA GLU A 186 -11.24 41.21 -19.48
C GLU A 186 -12.28 40.14 -19.15
N SER A 187 -13.56 40.47 -19.24
CA SER A 187 -14.66 39.56 -18.94
C SER A 187 -14.65 38.29 -19.83
N LYS A 188 -14.16 38.41 -21.05
CA LYS A 188 -14.04 37.28 -21.97
C LYS A 188 -12.80 36.47 -21.65
N PHE A 189 -11.71 37.15 -21.31
CA PHE A 189 -10.44 36.53 -20.88
C PHE A 189 -10.63 35.70 -19.60
N CYS A 190 -11.29 36.26 -18.57
CA CYS A 190 -11.62 35.56 -17.33
C CYS A 190 -12.36 34.25 -17.61
N ARG A 191 -13.45 34.31 -18.38
CA ARG A 191 -14.26 33.12 -18.69
C ARG A 191 -13.48 32.04 -19.44
N VAL A 192 -12.66 32.45 -20.42
CA VAL A 192 -11.82 31.51 -21.18
C VAL A 192 -10.80 30.85 -20.27
N LEU A 193 -10.12 31.62 -19.42
CA LEU A 193 -9.08 31.13 -18.54
C LEU A 193 -9.66 30.25 -17.43
N GLU A 194 -10.76 30.67 -16.78
CA GLU A 194 -11.45 29.88 -15.75
C GLU A 194 -11.92 28.53 -16.28
N SER A 195 -12.53 28.53 -17.48
CA SER A 195 -12.96 27.30 -18.15
C SER A 195 -11.77 26.40 -18.48
N LYS A 196 -10.66 26.98 -18.98
CA LYS A 196 -9.50 26.21 -19.40
C LYS A 196 -8.71 25.64 -18.24
N ILE A 197 -8.63 26.37 -17.12
CA ILE A 197 -8.04 25.86 -15.87
C ILE A 197 -8.80 24.62 -15.40
N CYS A 198 -10.12 24.68 -15.32
CA CYS A 198 -10.93 23.54 -14.88
C CYS A 198 -10.88 22.35 -15.86
N GLU A 199 -10.91 22.60 -17.18
CA GLU A 199 -10.73 21.55 -18.19
C GLU A 199 -9.39 20.83 -18.00
N MET A 200 -8.31 21.60 -17.84
CA MET A 200 -6.97 21.06 -17.63
C MET A 200 -6.87 20.25 -16.34
N LEU A 201 -7.45 20.74 -15.24
CA LEU A 201 -7.46 20.04 -13.95
C LEU A 201 -8.21 18.72 -14.01
N GLN A 202 -9.42 18.71 -14.58
CA GLN A 202 -10.20 17.49 -14.77
C GLN A 202 -9.46 16.48 -15.63
N LYS A 203 -8.82 16.95 -16.70
CA LYS A 203 -7.97 16.11 -17.55
C LYS A 203 -6.78 15.58 -16.77
N SER A 204 -6.10 16.40 -15.95
CA SER A 204 -4.94 15.97 -15.14
C SER A 204 -5.31 14.95 -14.07
N VAL A 205 -6.50 15.05 -13.48
CA VAL A 205 -6.99 13.99 -12.56
C VAL A 205 -7.08 12.65 -13.30
N THR A 206 -7.59 12.63 -14.51
CA THR A 206 -7.79 11.40 -15.29
C THR A 206 -6.50 10.90 -15.93
N SER A 207 -5.65 11.81 -16.48
CA SER A 207 -4.47 11.42 -17.25
C SER A 207 -3.19 11.25 -16.42
N ASP A 208 -3.13 11.84 -15.23
CA ASP A 208 -1.91 11.83 -14.42
C ASP A 208 -2.15 11.26 -13.01
N LEU A 209 -3.13 11.81 -12.28
CA LEU A 209 -3.37 11.41 -10.89
C LEU A 209 -3.93 9.98 -10.81
N GLN A 210 -4.91 9.63 -11.63
CA GLN A 210 -5.48 8.27 -11.66
C GLN A 210 -4.43 7.21 -12.01
N PRO A 211 -3.61 7.34 -13.10
CA PRO A 211 -2.52 6.41 -13.38
C PRO A 211 -1.45 6.36 -12.29
N TYR A 212 -1.16 7.49 -11.64
CA TYR A 212 -0.22 7.52 -10.52
C TYR A 212 -0.73 6.73 -9.32
N LEU A 213 -2.00 6.88 -8.93
CA LEU A 213 -2.62 6.08 -7.89
C LEU A 213 -2.66 4.58 -8.25
N GLN A 214 -2.81 4.25 -9.53
CA GLN A 214 -2.76 2.86 -10.00
C GLN A 214 -1.35 2.23 -9.96
N THR A 215 -0.30 3.01 -9.65
CA THR A 215 1.03 2.44 -9.34
C THR A 215 1.07 1.72 -7.99
N LEU A 216 0.06 1.91 -7.11
CA LEU A 216 -0.10 1.09 -5.92
C LEU A 216 -0.20 -0.38 -6.33
N PRO A 217 0.65 -1.25 -5.79
CA PRO A 217 0.58 -2.67 -6.12
C PRO A 217 -0.68 -3.29 -5.55
N VAL A 218 -1.45 -4.02 -6.37
CA VAL A 218 -2.56 -4.87 -5.90
C VAL A 218 -2.01 -6.18 -5.37
N THR A 219 -1.04 -6.75 -6.09
CA THR A 219 -0.33 -7.95 -5.64
C THR A 219 1.17 -7.73 -5.81
N THR A 220 1.94 -8.22 -4.85
CA THR A 220 3.40 -8.14 -4.88
C THR A 220 3.99 -9.51 -4.56
N GLN A 221 4.97 -9.92 -5.33
CA GLN A 221 5.72 -11.13 -5.06
C GLN A 221 6.67 -10.90 -3.88
N ILE A 222 6.65 -11.78 -2.89
CA ILE A 222 7.59 -11.81 -1.78
C ILE A 222 8.79 -12.69 -2.16
N ASP A 223 8.51 -13.92 -2.60
CA ASP A 223 9.52 -14.88 -3.06
C ASP A 223 8.93 -15.91 -4.04
N SER A 224 9.60 -17.07 -4.21
CA SER A 224 9.13 -18.16 -5.05
C SER A 224 7.82 -18.80 -4.56
N PHE A 225 7.55 -18.78 -3.26
CA PHE A 225 6.41 -19.45 -2.63
C PHE A 225 5.24 -18.50 -2.35
N ALA A 226 5.55 -17.26 -1.96
CA ALA A 226 4.60 -16.32 -1.39
C ALA A 226 4.44 -15.05 -2.21
N GLY A 227 3.21 -14.57 -2.30
CA GLY A 227 2.81 -13.24 -2.73
C GLY A 227 1.95 -12.58 -1.66
N ILE A 228 1.80 -11.26 -1.72
CA ILE A 228 0.91 -10.50 -0.84
C ILE A 228 -0.15 -9.77 -1.67
N ASP A 229 -1.40 -9.85 -1.23
CA ASP A 229 -2.56 -9.17 -1.81
C ASP A 229 -2.81 -7.85 -1.07
N TYR A 230 -2.56 -6.75 -1.75
CA TYR A 230 -2.80 -5.38 -1.30
C TYR A 230 -4.05 -4.76 -1.94
N SER A 231 -4.96 -5.55 -2.48
CA SER A 231 -6.24 -5.03 -2.96
C SER A 231 -6.98 -4.26 -1.86
N LEU A 232 -7.61 -3.15 -2.23
CA LEU A 232 -8.46 -2.41 -1.30
C LEU A 232 -9.68 -3.24 -0.93
N VAL A 233 -10.00 -3.37 0.34
CA VAL A 233 -11.21 -4.08 0.81
C VAL A 233 -12.47 -3.23 0.63
N GLU A 234 -12.33 -1.90 0.72
CA GLU A 234 -13.39 -0.93 0.44
C GLU A 234 -12.82 0.35 -0.19
N ALA A 235 -13.67 1.27 -0.62
CA ALA A 235 -13.23 2.59 -1.04
C ALA A 235 -12.56 3.34 0.12
N PRO A 236 -11.54 4.19 -0.14
CA PRO A 236 -10.89 4.97 0.91
C PRO A 236 -11.91 5.75 1.75
N ARG A 237 -11.81 5.65 3.07
CA ARG A 237 -12.74 6.29 4.00
C ARG A 237 -12.22 7.67 4.40
N VAL A 238 -13.03 8.69 4.14
CA VAL A 238 -12.71 10.08 4.48
C VAL A 238 -13.54 10.50 5.69
N THR A 239 -12.86 10.92 6.75
CA THR A 239 -13.44 11.56 7.94
C THR A 239 -13.17 13.08 7.91
N ALA A 240 -13.53 13.81 8.96
CA ALA A 240 -13.31 15.26 9.00
C ALA A 240 -11.82 15.69 8.97
N GLN A 241 -10.90 14.80 9.37
CA GLN A 241 -9.48 15.14 9.54
C GLN A 241 -8.51 14.09 8.97
N MET A 242 -9.02 12.99 8.45
CA MET A 242 -8.19 11.85 8.07
C MET A 242 -8.70 11.16 6.80
N LEU A 243 -7.78 10.53 6.11
CA LEU A 243 -8.04 9.61 5.01
C LEU A 243 -7.51 8.23 5.38
N ASP A 244 -8.40 7.24 5.50
CA ASP A 244 -8.05 5.84 5.74
C ASP A 244 -8.13 5.04 4.44
N VAL A 245 -7.05 4.34 4.11
CA VAL A 245 -6.95 3.41 2.99
C VAL A 245 -6.79 2.00 3.53
N MET A 246 -7.71 1.10 3.20
CA MET A 246 -7.85 -0.22 3.81
C MET A 246 -7.47 -1.31 2.81
N PHE A 247 -6.39 -2.01 3.11
CA PHE A 247 -5.83 -3.07 2.28
C PHE A 247 -6.14 -4.46 2.86
N LYS A 248 -6.33 -5.45 2.00
CA LYS A 248 -6.52 -6.84 2.42
C LYS A 248 -5.32 -7.35 3.22
N GLY A 249 -4.10 -7.14 2.73
CA GLY A 249 -2.89 -7.53 3.44
C GLY A 249 -2.77 -9.04 3.66
N GLU A 250 -3.24 -9.85 2.72
CA GLU A 250 -3.21 -11.31 2.80
C GLU A 250 -2.01 -11.87 2.06
N ILE A 251 -1.23 -12.70 2.75
CA ILE A 251 -0.16 -13.45 2.08
C ILE A 251 -0.75 -14.76 1.59
N PHE A 252 -0.50 -15.09 0.32
CA PHE A 252 -1.04 -16.25 -0.39
C PHE A 252 0.07 -17.09 -1.04
N ASN A 253 -0.20 -18.39 -1.18
CA ASN A 253 0.66 -19.30 -1.92
C ASN A 253 0.52 -19.02 -3.43
N ARG A 254 1.64 -18.83 -4.12
CA ARG A 254 1.66 -18.49 -5.56
C ARG A 254 1.34 -19.67 -6.46
N ASP A 255 1.69 -20.88 -6.04
CA ASP A 255 1.48 -22.09 -6.84
C ASP A 255 0.07 -22.66 -6.65
N HIS A 256 -0.49 -22.46 -5.46
CA HIS A 256 -1.80 -22.99 -5.14
C HIS A 256 -2.54 -22.05 -4.18
N TYR A 257 -3.52 -21.33 -4.71
CA TYR A 257 -4.34 -20.45 -3.87
C TYR A 257 -5.26 -21.30 -2.97
N SER A 258 -4.96 -21.29 -1.68
CA SER A 258 -5.83 -21.88 -0.65
C SER A 258 -6.53 -20.75 0.10
N PRO A 259 -7.86 -20.77 0.24
CA PRO A 259 -8.57 -19.76 1.01
C PRO A 259 -8.15 -19.83 2.48
N VAL A 260 -7.87 -18.67 3.06
CA VAL A 260 -7.53 -18.55 4.48
C VAL A 260 -8.77 -18.88 5.34
N THR A 261 -8.60 -19.70 6.37
CA THR A 261 -9.69 -20.21 7.21
C THR A 261 -10.07 -19.29 8.37
N PHE A 262 -9.36 -18.18 8.56
CA PHE A 262 -9.58 -17.18 9.61
C PHE A 262 -9.72 -15.78 9.01
N LEU A 263 -10.41 -14.90 9.74
CA LEU A 263 -10.66 -13.52 9.31
C LEU A 263 -9.65 -12.55 9.94
N ALA A 264 -9.35 -11.46 9.23
CA ALA A 264 -8.61 -10.36 9.82
C ALA A 264 -9.43 -9.74 10.99
N PRO A 265 -8.77 -9.38 12.11
CA PRO A 265 -9.44 -8.74 13.23
C PRO A 265 -9.90 -7.33 12.88
N VAL A 266 -10.88 -6.80 13.61
CA VAL A 266 -11.25 -5.39 13.54
C VAL A 266 -10.11 -4.56 14.12
N MET A 267 -9.54 -3.66 13.31
CA MET A 267 -8.51 -2.72 13.75
C MET A 267 -9.11 -1.37 14.13
N SER A 268 -8.70 -0.83 15.27
CA SER A 268 -9.02 0.52 15.72
C SER A 268 -7.75 1.36 15.72
N LEU A 269 -7.75 2.43 14.95
CA LEU A 269 -6.68 3.42 14.94
C LEU A 269 -7.06 4.58 15.88
N PRO A 270 -6.15 5.07 16.74
CA PRO A 270 -6.42 6.21 17.58
C PRO A 270 -6.55 7.48 16.73
N GLU A 271 -7.28 8.46 17.28
CA GLU A 271 -7.43 9.79 16.68
C GLU A 271 -6.24 10.67 17.06
N GLU A 272 -5.07 10.37 16.53
CA GLU A 272 -3.86 11.17 16.71
C GLU A 272 -3.46 11.85 15.40
N HIS A 273 -2.94 13.09 15.48
CA HIS A 273 -2.60 13.95 14.35
C HIS A 273 -1.16 14.45 14.36
N ASN A 274 -0.31 13.93 15.24
CA ASN A 274 1.05 14.39 15.41
C ASN A 274 2.02 13.93 14.31
N ARG A 275 1.65 12.92 13.55
CA ARG A 275 2.43 12.36 12.43
C ARG A 275 1.69 12.48 11.10
N MET A 276 2.40 12.43 9.97
CA MET A 276 1.81 12.52 8.63
C MET A 276 1.04 11.26 8.25
N VAL A 277 1.60 10.08 8.57
CA VAL A 277 1.03 8.78 8.18
C VAL A 277 1.12 7.79 9.33
N TYR A 278 0.07 7.00 9.49
CA TYR A 278 0.01 5.86 10.39
C TYR A 278 -0.25 4.58 9.58
N PHE A 279 0.52 3.55 9.86
CA PHE A 279 0.28 2.19 9.34
C PHE A 279 -0.16 1.31 10.51
N ALA A 280 -1.34 0.75 10.43
CA ALA A 280 -1.79 -0.31 11.34
C ALA A 280 -1.80 -1.64 10.61
N ILE A 281 -1.10 -2.62 11.16
CA ILE A 281 -0.95 -3.94 10.57
C ILE A 281 -1.39 -4.97 11.61
N SER A 282 -2.34 -5.82 11.25
CA SER A 282 -2.84 -6.87 12.14
C SER A 282 -1.95 -8.11 12.09
N ASP A 283 -2.13 -8.98 13.08
CA ASP A 283 -1.55 -10.33 13.11
C ASP A 283 -1.95 -11.17 11.90
N TYR A 284 -3.09 -10.87 11.28
CA TYR A 284 -3.56 -11.54 10.06
C TYR A 284 -2.50 -11.62 8.97
N VAL A 285 -1.77 -10.52 8.71
CA VAL A 285 -0.72 -10.47 7.68
C VAL A 285 0.38 -11.50 7.96
N PHE A 286 0.82 -11.61 9.21
CA PHE A 286 1.88 -12.55 9.60
C PHE A 286 1.40 -13.99 9.71
N ASN A 287 0.16 -14.16 10.16
CA ASN A 287 -0.44 -15.48 10.33
C ASN A 287 -0.76 -16.11 8.97
N THR A 288 -1.15 -15.32 7.96
CA THR A 288 -1.27 -15.81 6.58
C THR A 288 0.09 -16.18 5.98
N ALA A 289 1.15 -15.42 6.27
CA ALA A 289 2.51 -15.79 5.89
C ALA A 289 2.93 -17.13 6.52
N SER A 290 2.72 -17.26 7.83
CA SER A 290 3.03 -18.49 8.56
C SER A 290 2.32 -19.71 7.97
N LEU A 291 1.05 -19.56 7.59
CA LEU A 291 0.28 -20.60 6.94
C LEU A 291 0.91 -21.02 5.61
N VAL A 292 1.24 -20.08 4.75
CA VAL A 292 1.86 -20.36 3.44
C VAL A 292 3.20 -21.08 3.59
N TYR A 293 4.09 -20.59 4.48
CA TYR A 293 5.39 -21.23 4.67
C TYR A 293 5.32 -22.57 5.38
N HIS A 294 4.27 -22.81 6.18
CA HIS A 294 3.97 -24.12 6.74
C HIS A 294 3.49 -25.10 5.65
N GLU A 295 2.49 -24.72 4.85
CA GLU A 295 1.92 -25.56 3.80
C GLU A 295 2.92 -25.93 2.70
N THR A 296 3.85 -25.03 2.37
CA THR A 296 4.93 -25.29 1.41
C THR A 296 6.06 -26.15 1.97
N GLY A 297 6.02 -26.51 3.26
CA GLY A 297 7.09 -27.24 3.91
C GLY A 297 8.38 -26.42 4.09
N TYR A 298 8.35 -25.09 3.88
CA TYR A 298 9.53 -24.24 4.05
C TYR A 298 10.09 -24.28 5.47
N LEU A 299 9.25 -24.50 6.48
CA LEU A 299 9.62 -24.61 7.89
C LEU A 299 10.16 -25.99 8.28
N ASN A 300 10.18 -26.97 7.37
CA ASN A 300 10.77 -28.28 7.62
C ASN A 300 12.29 -28.18 7.61
N PHE A 301 12.92 -28.97 8.44
CA PHE A 301 14.37 -29.02 8.56
C PHE A 301 14.86 -30.44 8.87
N THR A 302 16.13 -30.67 8.56
CA THR A 302 16.81 -31.94 8.85
C THR A 302 18.08 -31.64 9.59
N ILE A 303 18.41 -32.42 10.61
CA ILE A 303 19.68 -32.36 11.36
C ILE A 303 20.40 -33.67 11.15
N THR A 304 21.63 -33.59 10.65
CA THR A 304 22.52 -34.72 10.36
C THR A 304 23.81 -34.63 11.17
N ASP A 305 24.56 -35.73 11.23
CA ASP A 305 25.77 -35.78 12.08
C ASP A 305 26.88 -34.81 11.65
N ASP A 306 26.98 -34.49 10.36
CA ASP A 306 27.92 -33.51 9.81
C ASP A 306 27.63 -32.07 10.27
N MET A 307 26.41 -31.78 10.69
CA MET A 307 26.01 -30.47 11.26
C MET A 307 26.39 -30.32 12.73
N VAL A 308 26.78 -31.43 13.39
CA VAL A 308 27.21 -31.41 14.79
C VAL A 308 28.68 -30.95 14.86
N PRO A 309 29.04 -29.98 15.75
CA PRO A 309 30.41 -29.47 15.83
C PRO A 309 31.45 -30.58 16.03
N PRO A 310 32.62 -30.47 15.38
CA PRO A 310 33.68 -31.51 15.47
C PRO A 310 34.18 -31.83 16.88
N GLY A 311 34.03 -30.94 17.84
CA GLY A 311 34.43 -31.14 19.25
C GLY A 311 33.29 -31.58 20.18
N SER A 312 32.11 -31.85 19.68
CA SER A 312 30.98 -32.25 20.51
C SER A 312 31.14 -33.65 21.07
N ASN A 313 30.85 -33.81 22.36
CA ASN A 313 30.85 -35.12 23.03
C ASN A 313 29.65 -36.01 22.59
N ILE A 314 28.65 -35.40 21.93
CA ILE A 314 27.45 -36.07 21.42
C ILE A 314 27.45 -35.95 19.90
N ARG A 315 27.49 -37.10 19.23
CA ARG A 315 27.33 -37.21 17.77
C ARG A 315 25.98 -37.83 17.45
N LEU A 316 25.43 -37.52 16.28
CA LEU A 316 24.21 -38.17 15.78
C LEU A 316 24.49 -39.56 15.24
N THR A 317 24.96 -40.44 16.13
CA THR A 317 25.26 -41.84 15.84
C THR A 317 24.66 -42.73 16.91
N THR A 318 24.24 -43.95 16.55
CA THR A 318 23.73 -44.95 17.50
C THR A 318 24.74 -45.29 18.58
N LYS A 319 26.06 -45.21 18.28
CA LYS A 319 27.16 -45.40 19.24
C LYS A 319 27.16 -44.30 20.32
N SER A 320 27.04 -43.04 19.94
CA SER A 320 26.98 -41.91 20.88
C SER A 320 25.73 -41.95 21.75
N PHE A 321 24.62 -42.45 21.21
CA PHE A 321 23.35 -42.59 21.94
C PHE A 321 23.28 -43.83 22.85
N ARG A 322 24.31 -44.70 22.84
CA ARG A 322 24.30 -45.91 23.67
C ARG A 322 24.07 -45.67 25.17
N PRO A 323 24.66 -44.64 25.81
CA PRO A 323 24.39 -44.35 27.21
C PRO A 323 22.95 -43.93 27.49
N LEU A 324 22.27 -43.32 26.50
CA LEU A 324 20.93 -42.77 26.63
C LEU A 324 19.87 -43.76 26.20
N VAL A 325 20.12 -44.45 25.08
CA VAL A 325 19.17 -45.39 24.45
C VAL A 325 19.92 -46.69 24.13
N PRO A 326 20.21 -47.54 25.14
CA PRO A 326 21.01 -48.74 24.93
C PRO A 326 20.44 -49.72 23.91
N LYS A 327 19.10 -49.79 23.83
CA LYS A 327 18.39 -50.65 22.87
C LYS A 327 18.60 -50.18 21.42
N LEU A 328 18.67 -48.86 21.16
CA LEU A 328 18.97 -48.32 19.84
C LEU A 328 20.37 -48.80 19.35
N ALA A 329 21.41 -48.64 20.17
CA ALA A 329 22.76 -49.06 19.82
C ALA A 329 22.93 -50.58 19.68
N ARG A 330 22.05 -51.33 20.32
CA ARG A 330 22.04 -52.82 20.23
C ARG A 330 21.38 -53.30 18.93
N LEU A 331 20.27 -52.66 18.57
CA LEU A 331 19.51 -53.00 17.35
C LEU A 331 20.22 -52.50 16.07
N TYR A 332 20.88 -51.32 16.15
CA TYR A 332 21.52 -50.66 15.02
C TYR A 332 22.97 -50.24 15.37
N PRO A 333 23.91 -51.19 15.41
CA PRO A 333 25.28 -50.88 15.83
C PRO A 333 26.00 -50.01 14.82
N ASN A 334 26.70 -48.96 15.31
CA ASN A 334 27.55 -48.04 14.54
C ASN A 334 26.91 -47.41 13.30
N MET A 335 25.65 -46.99 13.42
CA MET A 335 24.91 -46.30 12.35
C MET A 335 24.74 -44.83 12.65
N ASN A 336 24.57 -44.00 11.59
CA ASN A 336 24.25 -42.61 11.71
C ASN A 336 22.75 -42.43 11.97
N LEU A 337 22.41 -41.33 12.63
CA LEU A 337 21.06 -40.87 12.88
C LEU A 337 20.79 -39.61 12.07
N GLU A 338 19.55 -39.47 11.63
CA GLU A 338 19.00 -38.26 11.02
C GLU A 338 17.75 -37.86 11.80
N LEU A 339 17.63 -36.56 12.12
CA LEU A 339 16.45 -35.98 12.76
C LEU A 339 15.71 -35.10 11.76
N GLN A 340 14.47 -35.45 11.42
CA GLN A 340 13.59 -34.65 10.56
C GLN A 340 12.58 -33.90 11.41
N GLY A 341 12.60 -32.58 11.32
CA GLY A 341 11.66 -31.71 12.02
C GLY A 341 10.61 -31.14 11.08
N THR A 342 9.37 -31.20 11.52
CA THR A 342 8.21 -30.59 10.87
C THR A 342 7.42 -29.77 11.88
N MET A 343 6.70 -28.75 11.43
CA MET A 343 5.78 -28.01 12.30
C MET A 343 4.45 -28.78 12.42
N ALA A 344 3.97 -29.00 13.64
CA ALA A 344 2.68 -29.65 13.89
C ALA A 344 1.50 -28.78 13.38
N SER A 345 1.69 -27.46 13.38
CA SER A 345 0.76 -26.47 12.80
C SER A 345 1.52 -25.20 12.44
N ALA A 346 0.89 -24.34 11.64
CA ALA A 346 1.46 -23.02 11.35
C ALA A 346 1.67 -22.21 12.65
N PRO A 347 2.89 -21.72 12.94
CA PRO A 347 3.18 -21.00 14.17
C PRO A 347 2.67 -19.56 14.08
N PHE A 348 1.53 -19.27 14.70
CA PHE A 348 0.93 -17.96 14.69
C PHE A 348 1.60 -16.99 15.66
N LEU A 349 1.70 -15.74 15.20
CA LEU A 349 2.25 -14.64 15.96
C LEU A 349 1.23 -14.15 16.99
N ASN A 350 1.66 -14.01 18.24
CA ASN A 350 0.84 -13.49 19.34
C ASN A 350 1.32 -12.09 19.72
N PHE A 351 0.39 -11.13 19.67
CA PHE A 351 0.62 -9.74 20.03
C PHE A 351 0.23 -9.49 21.49
N SER A 352 1.17 -8.95 22.23
CA SER A 352 0.96 -8.46 23.61
C SER A 352 1.57 -7.06 23.73
N PRO A 353 1.08 -6.17 24.59
CA PRO A 353 1.63 -4.83 24.74
C PRO A 353 3.16 -4.86 24.92
N GLY A 354 3.89 -4.25 23.98
CA GLY A 354 5.34 -4.19 23.98
C GLY A 354 6.06 -5.50 23.67
N ASN A 355 5.37 -6.59 23.32
CA ASN A 355 5.98 -7.89 23.04
C ASN A 355 5.29 -8.63 21.89
N LEU A 356 6.11 -9.23 21.04
CA LEU A 356 5.70 -10.15 19.97
C LEU A 356 6.29 -11.52 20.27
N SER A 357 5.46 -12.55 20.25
CA SER A 357 5.90 -13.91 20.52
C SER A 357 5.18 -14.93 19.66
N LEU A 358 5.80 -16.08 19.46
CA LEU A 358 5.18 -17.26 18.87
C LEU A 358 5.59 -18.51 19.65
N ALA A 359 4.72 -19.49 19.67
CA ALA A 359 4.93 -20.74 20.40
C ALA A 359 4.79 -21.94 19.43
N PRO A 360 5.80 -22.17 18.54
CA PRO A 360 5.74 -23.30 17.63
C PRO A 360 5.84 -24.62 18.37
N LEU A 361 5.03 -25.58 17.88
CA LEU A 361 5.11 -26.97 18.24
C LEU A 361 5.68 -27.74 17.04
N MET A 362 6.85 -28.36 17.23
CA MET A 362 7.52 -29.15 16.22
C MET A 362 7.43 -30.63 16.55
N GLU A 363 7.29 -31.46 15.53
CA GLU A 363 7.44 -32.90 15.61
C GLU A 363 8.78 -33.28 14.97
N ILE A 364 9.58 -34.03 15.71
CA ILE A 364 10.89 -34.49 15.24
C ILE A 364 10.90 -36.00 15.18
N GLU A 365 11.06 -36.56 14.01
CA GLU A 365 11.19 -37.98 13.77
C GLU A 365 12.68 -38.34 13.60
N ALA A 366 13.13 -39.31 14.37
CA ALA A 366 14.50 -39.80 14.31
C ALA A 366 14.58 -41.06 13.45
N PHE A 367 15.48 -41.06 12.49
CA PHE A 367 15.74 -42.17 11.59
C PHE A 367 17.18 -42.71 11.82
N VAL A 368 17.29 -44.03 11.71
CA VAL A 368 18.59 -44.69 11.52
C VAL A 368 18.86 -44.81 10.04
N LEU A 369 20.05 -44.42 9.60
CA LEU A 369 20.52 -44.56 8.24
C LEU A 369 21.15 -45.92 8.04
N LEU A 370 20.51 -46.82 7.30
CA LEU A 370 20.98 -48.16 7.06
C LEU A 370 22.01 -48.20 5.91
N PRO A 371 22.92 -49.21 5.88
CA PRO A 371 23.91 -49.37 4.79
C PRO A 371 23.27 -49.51 3.41
N SER A 372 22.02 -49.95 3.34
CA SER A 372 21.22 -50.07 2.09
C SER A 372 20.71 -48.74 1.55
N SER A 373 21.13 -47.60 2.11
CA SER A 373 20.61 -46.27 1.84
C SER A 373 19.11 -46.10 2.17
N SER A 374 18.54 -47.08 2.88
CA SER A 374 17.19 -46.95 3.46
C SER A 374 17.30 -46.35 4.86
N ARG A 375 16.21 -45.78 5.34
CA ARG A 375 16.09 -45.19 6.69
C ARG A 375 14.92 -45.79 7.43
N GLU A 376 15.09 -46.01 8.71
CA GLU A 376 14.09 -46.62 9.57
C GLU A 376 13.77 -45.73 10.76
N PRO A 377 12.47 -45.36 10.95
CA PRO A 377 12.05 -44.53 12.08
C PRO A 377 12.17 -45.26 13.40
N VAL A 378 12.79 -44.63 14.38
CA VAL A 378 13.12 -45.25 15.68
C VAL A 378 12.43 -44.62 16.87
N PHE A 379 12.23 -43.29 16.86
CA PHE A 379 11.46 -42.59 17.88
C PHE A 379 10.97 -41.23 17.33
N GLN A 380 9.90 -40.70 17.95
CA GLN A 380 9.33 -39.42 17.66
C GLN A 380 9.34 -38.53 18.92
N LEU A 381 9.70 -37.26 18.75
CA LEU A 381 9.76 -36.26 19.81
C LEU A 381 8.77 -35.13 19.49
N SER A 382 8.20 -34.55 20.52
CA SER A 382 7.49 -33.28 20.49
C SER A 382 8.41 -32.20 21.07
N VAL A 383 8.57 -31.10 20.34
CA VAL A 383 9.47 -30.00 20.71
C VAL A 383 8.68 -28.71 20.74
N ALA A 384 8.55 -28.12 21.92
CA ALA A 384 7.89 -26.84 22.14
C ALA A 384 8.93 -25.75 22.48
N THR A 385 8.73 -24.55 22.00
CA THR A 385 9.55 -23.40 22.37
C THR A 385 8.73 -22.12 22.35
N ASN A 386 9.15 -21.11 23.13
CA ASN A 386 8.60 -19.76 23.05
C ASN A 386 9.65 -18.87 22.40
N ILE A 387 9.27 -18.19 21.33
CA ILE A 387 10.14 -17.37 20.51
C ILE A 387 9.67 -15.92 20.64
N SER A 388 10.60 -15.00 20.91
CA SER A 388 10.31 -13.56 20.82
C SER A 388 10.60 -13.09 19.40
N ALA A 389 9.71 -12.23 18.86
CA ALA A 389 9.88 -11.61 17.57
C ALA A 389 10.14 -10.11 17.73
N THR A 390 10.97 -9.56 16.87
CA THR A 390 11.19 -8.12 16.74
C THR A 390 10.90 -7.72 15.32
N LEU A 391 10.16 -6.62 15.14
CA LEU A 391 9.87 -6.05 13.84
C LEU A 391 10.55 -4.69 13.71
N THR A 392 11.09 -4.42 12.54
CA THR A 392 11.71 -3.14 12.21
C THR A 392 11.21 -2.67 10.85
N PHE A 393 11.39 -1.40 10.59
CA PHE A 393 10.99 -0.78 9.33
C PHE A 393 12.21 -0.21 8.61
N ASN A 394 12.30 -0.42 7.31
CA ASN A 394 13.33 0.13 6.46
C ASN A 394 12.67 0.81 5.23
N THR A 395 12.48 2.11 5.26
CA THR A 395 11.96 3.03 4.22
C THR A 395 10.77 2.55 3.39
N SER A 396 10.67 1.29 3.05
CA SER A 396 9.63 0.69 2.21
C SER A 396 9.28 -0.76 2.54
N LYS A 397 9.97 -1.36 3.50
CA LYS A 397 9.77 -2.77 3.90
C LYS A 397 9.65 -2.92 5.41
N ILE A 398 8.90 -3.93 5.80
CA ILE A 398 8.88 -4.44 7.17
C ILE A 398 9.85 -5.61 7.23
N THR A 399 10.82 -5.55 8.12
CA THR A 399 11.76 -6.63 8.40
C THR A 399 11.53 -7.19 9.77
N GLY A 400 11.99 -8.39 10.02
CA GLY A 400 11.81 -9.06 11.30
C GLY A 400 13.02 -9.84 11.73
N PHE A 401 13.04 -10.18 13.01
CA PHE A 401 14.05 -11.05 13.61
C PHE A 401 13.41 -11.89 14.71
N LEU A 402 13.69 -13.19 14.72
CA LEU A 402 13.29 -14.13 15.75
C LEU A 402 14.44 -14.37 16.72
N LYS A 403 14.18 -14.15 18.01
CA LYS A 403 15.11 -14.48 19.09
C LYS A 403 14.68 -15.80 19.71
N PRO A 404 15.58 -16.82 19.71
CA PRO A 404 15.26 -18.14 20.22
C PRO A 404 14.91 -18.12 21.71
N GLY A 405 13.92 -18.93 22.08
CA GLY A 405 13.55 -19.21 23.44
C GLY A 405 14.07 -20.56 23.91
N LYS A 406 13.69 -20.93 25.12
CA LYS A 406 14.07 -22.25 25.70
C LYS A 406 13.25 -23.34 25.01
N VAL A 407 13.95 -24.37 24.54
CA VAL A 407 13.37 -25.58 23.96
C VAL A 407 12.98 -26.55 25.08
N ARG A 408 11.81 -27.18 24.93
CA ARG A 408 11.33 -28.30 25.77
C ARG A 408 11.07 -29.50 24.88
N VAL A 409 11.53 -30.66 25.27
CA VAL A 409 11.42 -31.91 24.50
C VAL A 409 10.64 -32.95 25.28
N GLU A 410 9.73 -33.62 24.60
CA GLU A 410 8.96 -34.75 25.13
C GLU A 410 9.04 -35.93 24.17
N LEU A 411 9.18 -37.16 24.70
CA LEU A 411 9.14 -38.38 23.91
C LEU A 411 7.65 -38.73 23.61
N LYS A 412 7.28 -38.74 22.35
CA LYS A 412 5.94 -39.14 21.90
C LYS A 412 5.85 -40.66 21.72
N GLU A 413 6.67 -41.16 20.82
CA GLU A 413 6.70 -42.60 20.46
C GLU A 413 8.13 -43.11 20.37
N SER A 414 8.32 -44.40 20.71
CA SER A 414 9.64 -45.03 20.63
C SER A 414 9.56 -46.52 20.37
N LYS A 415 10.22 -46.99 19.31
CA LYS A 415 10.42 -48.41 19.02
C LYS A 415 11.61 -49.00 19.79
N VAL A 416 12.41 -48.13 20.42
CA VAL A 416 13.64 -48.48 21.11
C VAL A 416 13.54 -48.38 22.64
N GLY A 417 12.34 -48.22 23.15
CA GLY A 417 12.03 -48.09 24.58
C GLY A 417 12.02 -46.64 25.08
N VAL A 418 11.63 -46.46 26.34
CA VAL A 418 11.60 -45.16 27.01
C VAL A 418 13.02 -44.77 27.43
N PHE A 419 13.36 -43.48 27.24
CA PHE A 419 14.68 -42.92 27.61
C PHE A 419 14.54 -41.46 28.05
N ASN A 420 15.53 -40.92 28.76
CA ASN A 420 15.57 -39.53 29.17
C ASN A 420 15.93 -38.62 27.96
N VAL A 421 15.12 -37.61 27.69
CA VAL A 421 15.27 -36.69 26.55
C VAL A 421 16.12 -35.46 26.86
N GLU A 422 16.52 -35.21 28.14
CA GLU A 422 17.24 -33.97 28.52
C GLU A 422 18.53 -33.73 27.73
N LEU A 423 19.26 -34.81 27.42
CA LEU A 423 20.47 -34.68 26.60
C LEU A 423 20.16 -34.39 25.12
N LEU A 424 18.98 -34.82 24.66
CA LEU A 424 18.52 -34.46 23.31
C LEU A 424 18.08 -32.99 23.22
N GLU A 425 17.59 -32.38 24.30
CA GLU A 425 17.25 -30.95 24.33
C GLU A 425 18.46 -30.08 23.91
N ALA A 426 19.64 -30.35 24.42
CA ALA A 426 20.86 -29.63 24.10
C ALA A 426 21.23 -29.77 22.62
N LEU A 427 21.19 -31.01 22.10
CA LEU A 427 21.49 -31.31 20.69
C LEU A 427 20.47 -30.67 19.74
N LEU A 428 19.20 -30.81 20.05
CA LEU A 428 18.10 -30.21 19.25
C LEU A 428 18.15 -28.70 19.28
N ASN A 429 18.39 -28.11 20.46
CA ASN A 429 18.55 -26.68 20.58
C ASN A 429 19.70 -26.18 19.70
N TYR A 430 20.84 -26.86 19.71
CA TYR A 430 21.98 -26.55 18.84
C TYR A 430 21.60 -26.69 17.35
N GLY A 431 20.99 -27.80 16.95
CA GLY A 431 20.61 -28.05 15.55
C GLY A 431 19.61 -27.03 15.06
N ILE A 432 18.55 -26.75 15.82
CA ILE A 432 17.52 -25.76 15.47
C ILE A 432 18.13 -24.35 15.32
N LEU A 433 19.02 -23.96 16.27
CA LEU A 433 19.71 -22.67 16.21
C LEU A 433 20.60 -22.49 14.98
N HIS A 434 21.19 -23.58 14.47
CA HIS A 434 22.11 -23.52 13.33
C HIS A 434 21.47 -23.88 11.98
N THR A 435 20.25 -24.42 11.97
CA THR A 435 19.55 -24.79 10.73
C THR A 435 18.31 -23.92 10.48
N LEU A 436 17.32 -23.99 11.37
CA LEU A 436 16.02 -23.35 11.18
C LEU A 436 16.08 -21.84 11.39
N TYR A 437 16.67 -21.37 12.49
CA TYR A 437 16.71 -19.95 12.82
C TYR A 437 17.43 -19.09 11.78
N PRO A 438 18.61 -19.46 11.25
CA PRO A 438 19.27 -18.70 10.20
C PRO A 438 18.40 -18.61 8.95
N LYS A 439 17.80 -19.71 8.51
CA LYS A 439 16.92 -19.78 7.35
C LYS A 439 15.70 -18.85 7.48
N VAL A 440 15.04 -18.86 8.64
CA VAL A 440 13.86 -18.03 8.88
C VAL A 440 14.26 -16.56 9.06
N ASN A 441 15.33 -16.27 9.79
CA ASN A 441 15.79 -14.90 10.01
C ASN A 441 16.34 -14.25 8.74
N GLU A 442 17.01 -14.98 7.86
CA GLU A 442 17.37 -14.50 6.51
C GLU A 442 16.12 -14.05 5.74
N LYS A 443 15.07 -14.88 5.77
CA LYS A 443 13.81 -14.56 5.12
C LYS A 443 13.10 -13.34 5.72
N LEU A 444 13.11 -13.22 7.03
CA LEU A 444 12.55 -12.07 7.74
C LEU A 444 13.37 -10.79 7.52
N ALA A 445 14.69 -10.91 7.31
CA ALA A 445 15.56 -9.78 6.97
C ALA A 445 15.33 -9.26 5.55
N ASP A 446 14.96 -10.11 4.57
CA ASP A 446 14.52 -9.71 3.24
C ASP A 446 13.29 -8.80 3.30
N GLY A 447 12.42 -9.06 4.25
CA GLY A 447 11.25 -8.28 4.62
C GLY A 447 10.08 -8.34 3.64
N PHE A 448 8.99 -7.72 4.05
CA PHE A 448 7.77 -7.58 3.25
C PHE A 448 7.70 -6.16 2.70
N PRO A 449 7.50 -5.96 1.38
CA PRO A 449 7.32 -4.63 0.80
C PRO A 449 5.98 -4.03 1.27
N LEU A 450 5.96 -2.74 1.60
CA LEU A 450 4.73 -2.01 1.89
C LEU A 450 4.03 -1.54 0.61
N PRO A 451 2.70 -1.37 0.63
CA PRO A 451 1.95 -0.82 -0.50
C PRO A 451 2.14 0.70 -0.57
N LEU A 452 3.24 1.12 -1.16
CA LEU A 452 3.56 2.53 -1.36
C LEU A 452 3.33 2.93 -2.83
N LEU A 453 2.98 4.19 -3.04
CA LEU A 453 2.99 4.79 -4.37
C LEU A 453 4.41 4.82 -4.92
N LYS A 454 4.52 4.78 -6.24
CA LYS A 454 5.83 4.85 -6.92
C LYS A 454 6.63 6.05 -6.42
N ASP A 455 7.92 5.82 -6.17
CA ASP A 455 8.88 6.83 -5.70
C ASP A 455 8.57 7.46 -4.33
N THR A 456 7.70 6.82 -3.52
CA THR A 456 7.41 7.26 -2.15
C THR A 456 8.29 6.51 -1.15
N ARG A 457 8.84 7.23 -0.18
CA ARG A 457 9.61 6.70 0.96
C ARG A 457 9.08 7.28 2.26
N LEU A 458 9.20 6.51 3.31
CA LEU A 458 8.76 6.88 4.65
C LEU A 458 9.99 7.07 5.56
N TYR A 459 9.97 8.09 6.39
CA TYR A 459 11.08 8.45 7.28
C TYR A 459 10.63 8.56 8.72
N ASP A 460 11.59 8.43 9.63
CA ASP A 460 11.41 8.52 11.09
C ASP A 460 10.27 7.63 11.63
N PRO A 461 10.37 6.29 11.46
CA PRO A 461 9.35 5.38 11.94
C PRO A 461 9.36 5.24 13.46
N VAL A 462 8.21 5.28 14.09
CA VAL A 462 7.99 4.89 15.48
C VAL A 462 7.07 3.68 15.50
N LEU A 463 7.47 2.61 16.18
CA LEU A 463 6.70 1.37 16.30
C LEU A 463 6.01 1.29 17.67
N GLU A 464 4.71 1.05 17.66
CA GLU A 464 3.93 0.72 18.86
C GLU A 464 3.20 -0.62 18.66
N ILE A 465 3.25 -1.47 19.69
CA ILE A 465 2.64 -2.80 19.68
C ILE A 465 1.41 -2.78 20.59
N HIS A 466 0.24 -3.11 20.02
CA HIS A 466 -1.05 -3.13 20.72
C HIS A 466 -1.61 -4.55 20.85
N LYS A 467 -2.40 -4.79 21.91
CA LYS A 467 -3.00 -6.08 22.21
C LYS A 467 -4.14 -6.34 21.26
N VAL A 468 -4.52 -6.90 20.46
CA VAL A 468 -5.76 -7.20 19.67
C VAL A 468 -5.73 -6.67 18.24
N SER A 469 -5.06 -5.53 17.97
CA SER A 469 -5.11 -4.92 16.64
C SER A 469 -3.80 -5.03 15.85
N GLY A 470 -2.78 -5.68 16.42
CA GLY A 470 -1.47 -5.75 15.75
C GLY A 470 -0.53 -4.65 16.22
N PHE A 471 0.21 -4.05 15.33
CA PHE A 471 1.13 -2.95 15.63
C PHE A 471 0.87 -1.78 14.69
N ARG A 472 1.30 -0.61 15.14
CA ARG A 472 1.19 0.66 14.44
C ARG A 472 2.57 1.25 14.22
N TRP A 473 2.87 1.64 12.99
CA TRP A 473 3.97 2.56 12.70
C TRP A 473 3.45 3.93 12.35
N THR A 474 4.17 4.94 12.83
CA THR A 474 3.90 6.35 12.55
C THR A 474 5.11 6.96 11.85
N PHE A 475 4.88 7.85 10.91
CA PHE A 475 5.92 8.48 10.12
C PHE A 475 5.77 9.99 10.14
N GLU A 476 6.88 10.69 10.33
CA GLU A 476 6.89 12.14 10.43
C GLU A 476 7.05 12.80 9.07
N ASP A 477 7.70 12.12 8.13
CA ASP A 477 7.98 12.68 6.81
C ASP A 477 7.68 11.67 5.68
N LEU A 478 7.23 12.22 4.54
CA LEU A 478 6.99 11.54 3.29
C LEU A 478 8.00 12.09 2.26
N GLY A 479 9.08 11.38 1.98
CA GLY A 479 10.05 11.79 0.98
C GLY A 479 9.78 11.18 -0.40
N ARG A 480 10.06 11.93 -1.48
CA ARG A 480 10.23 11.33 -2.80
C ARG A 480 11.60 10.69 -2.89
N GLY A 481 11.67 9.46 -3.36
CA GLY A 481 12.93 8.83 -3.72
C GLY A 481 13.58 9.64 -4.84
N VAL A 482 14.75 10.22 -4.58
CA VAL A 482 15.58 10.77 -5.64
C VAL A 482 16.10 9.57 -6.43
N GLY A 483 15.52 9.32 -7.61
CA GLY A 483 15.98 8.33 -8.59
C GLY A 483 17.03 8.91 -9.47
#